data_255276993494b8a7151a2eecead2bc4c
#
_entry.id   255276993494b8a7151a2eecead2bc4c
#
_cell.length_a   1.000
_cell.length_b   1.000
_cell.length_c   1.000
_cell.angle_alpha   90.00
_cell.angle_beta   90.00
_cell.angle_gamma   90.00
#
_symmetry.space_group_name_H-M   'P 1'
#
loop_
_entity.id
_entity.type
_entity.pdbx_description
1 polymer ?
#
loop_
_entity_poly.entity_id
_entity_poly.type
_entity_poly.pdbx_seq_one_letter_code
_entity_poly.pdbx_strand_id
1 'polypeptide(L)'
;SYFNEDEQNPVENVSWNDIQEFLHALKALLSGVEACLPTEAQWEYACRAGTTTAFSFGDRITPKQANYDGDFPYADGKEGEYRGHTLPVKSLPANAWGLYEMHGNVGEWCTNDLHTYDTTPRCAARGGSWIDGARLARSACRYDLGPSIRNDSLGFRLCLNDSPVLCVAHPDFPV
;
A
#
# COMPACT_ATOMS: atom_id res chain seq x y z
N SER A 1 -3.03 -2.20 15.46
CA SER A 1 -2.55 -3.34 14.65
C SER A 1 -2.93 -4.66 15.28
N TYR A 2 -3.17 -5.66 14.46
CA TYR A 2 -3.42 -7.05 14.88
C TYR A 2 -2.09 -7.78 15.13
N PHE A 3 -1.15 -7.64 14.19
CA PHE A 3 0.21 -8.18 14.32
C PHE A 3 1.14 -7.15 14.98
N ASN A 4 1.08 -7.04 16.29
CA ASN A 4 1.83 -6.04 17.08
C ASN A 4 2.99 -6.65 17.91
N GLU A 5 3.39 -7.86 17.59
CA GLU A 5 4.45 -8.58 18.31
C GLU A 5 5.85 -7.99 18.06
N ASP A 6 6.03 -7.26 16.94
CA ASP A 6 7.28 -6.57 16.60
C ASP A 6 6.96 -5.10 16.24
N GLU A 7 7.66 -4.16 16.87
CA GLU A 7 7.54 -2.72 16.59
C GLU A 7 7.94 -2.34 15.16
N GLN A 8 8.63 -3.24 14.45
CA GLN A 8 9.01 -3.06 13.06
C GLN A 8 7.94 -3.58 12.07
N ASN A 9 6.88 -4.21 12.55
CA ASN A 9 5.77 -4.61 11.69
C ASN A 9 5.05 -3.37 11.12
N PRO A 10 4.52 -3.46 9.89
CA PRO A 10 3.73 -2.36 9.34
C PRO A 10 2.49 -2.10 10.19
N VAL A 11 2.06 -0.86 10.25
CA VAL A 11 0.73 -0.53 10.79
C VAL A 11 -0.32 -1.10 9.86
N GLU A 12 -1.22 -1.92 10.39
CA GLU A 12 -2.35 -2.50 9.67
C GLU A 12 -3.65 -2.37 10.51
N ASN A 13 -4.76 -2.85 9.99
CA ASN A 13 -6.08 -2.77 10.62
C ASN A 13 -6.55 -1.32 10.83
N VAL A 14 -6.22 -0.46 9.90
CA VAL A 14 -6.56 0.96 9.87
C VAL A 14 -7.40 1.27 8.64
N SER A 15 -8.44 2.08 8.81
CA SER A 15 -9.27 2.57 7.72
C SER A 15 -8.66 3.80 7.07
N TRP A 16 -9.12 4.11 5.86
CA TRP A 16 -8.75 5.36 5.20
C TRP A 16 -9.11 6.59 6.06
N ASN A 17 -10.26 6.55 6.72
CA ASN A 17 -10.70 7.61 7.63
C ASN A 17 -9.75 7.78 8.82
N ASP A 18 -9.31 6.69 9.46
CA ASP A 18 -8.34 6.77 10.57
C ASP A 18 -7.02 7.42 10.12
N ILE A 19 -6.61 7.14 8.88
CA ILE A 19 -5.39 7.71 8.33
C ILE A 19 -5.55 9.22 8.11
N GLN A 20 -6.72 9.72 7.70
CA GLN A 20 -6.95 11.16 7.58
C GLN A 20 -6.85 11.86 8.94
N GLU A 21 -7.40 11.26 10.00
CA GLU A 21 -7.26 11.78 11.37
C GLU A 21 -5.80 11.77 11.83
N PHE A 22 -5.08 10.68 11.55
CA PHE A 22 -3.63 10.58 11.83
C PHE A 22 -2.84 11.65 11.09
N LEU A 23 -3.08 11.87 9.78
CA LEU A 23 -2.40 12.89 8.98
C LEU A 23 -2.68 14.31 9.50
N HIS A 24 -3.91 14.58 9.92
CA HIS A 24 -4.27 15.85 10.55
C HIS A 24 -3.48 16.09 11.84
N ALA A 25 -3.40 15.09 12.72
CA ALA A 25 -2.63 15.17 13.96
C ALA A 25 -1.11 15.30 13.67
N LEU A 26 -0.59 14.57 12.70
CA LEU A 26 0.82 14.62 12.30
C LEU A 26 1.22 16.01 11.79
N LYS A 27 0.37 16.65 11.00
CA LYS A 27 0.58 18.03 10.50
C LYS A 27 0.71 19.05 11.64
N ALA A 28 -0.03 18.86 12.73
CA ALA A 28 0.07 19.71 13.90
C ALA A 28 1.40 19.54 14.66
N LEU A 29 1.99 18.33 14.59
CA LEU A 29 3.25 18.00 15.28
C LEU A 29 4.50 18.35 14.47
N LEU A 30 4.43 18.24 13.15
CA LEU A 30 5.57 18.40 12.25
C LEU A 30 5.44 19.73 11.48
N SER A 31 5.97 20.82 12.05
CA SER A 31 5.97 22.12 11.38
C SER A 31 6.78 22.05 10.07
N GLY A 32 6.15 22.39 8.95
CA GLY A 32 6.82 22.51 7.64
C GLY A 32 6.97 21.20 6.86
N VAL A 33 6.42 20.08 7.35
CA VAL A 33 6.38 18.81 6.63
C VAL A 33 4.93 18.47 6.28
N GLU A 34 4.63 18.38 5.00
CA GLU A 34 3.32 17.90 4.53
C GLU A 34 3.42 16.42 4.16
N ALA A 35 2.95 15.57 5.08
CA ALA A 35 2.79 14.16 4.85
C ALA A 35 1.39 13.87 4.30
N CYS A 36 1.27 12.99 3.31
CA CYS A 36 0.01 12.55 2.74
C CYS A 36 0.10 11.08 2.30
N LEU A 37 -1.04 10.50 1.91
CA LEU A 37 -1.04 9.26 1.16
C LEU A 37 -0.58 9.53 -0.29
N PRO A 38 0.11 8.61 -0.94
CA PRO A 38 0.40 8.71 -2.37
C PRO A 38 -0.90 8.60 -3.18
N THR A 39 -0.97 9.26 -4.32
CA THR A 39 -1.96 8.93 -5.35
C THR A 39 -1.68 7.53 -5.90
N GLU A 40 -2.68 6.87 -6.52
CA GLU A 40 -2.46 5.58 -7.17
C GLU A 40 -1.34 5.63 -8.21
N ALA A 41 -1.28 6.72 -8.99
CA ALA A 41 -0.26 6.91 -10.01
C ALA A 41 1.14 7.05 -9.41
N GLN A 42 1.28 7.81 -8.32
CA GLN A 42 2.54 7.95 -7.59
C GLN A 42 2.97 6.60 -6.98
N TRP A 43 2.01 5.89 -6.38
CA TRP A 43 2.27 4.58 -5.78
C TRP A 43 2.76 3.58 -6.84
N GLU A 44 2.06 3.45 -7.99
CA GLU A 44 2.43 2.53 -9.06
C GLU A 44 3.77 2.92 -9.70
N TYR A 45 4.02 4.21 -9.92
CA TYR A 45 5.29 4.70 -10.42
C TYR A 45 6.46 4.32 -9.50
N ALA A 46 6.29 4.53 -8.20
CA ALA A 46 7.27 4.16 -7.17
C ALA A 46 7.45 2.63 -7.06
N CYS A 47 6.34 1.87 -7.14
CA CYS A 47 6.38 0.41 -7.13
C CYS A 47 7.18 -0.14 -8.32
N ARG A 48 6.93 0.37 -9.52
CA ARG A 48 7.61 -0.06 -10.74
C ARG A 48 9.11 0.26 -10.75
N ALA A 49 9.52 1.35 -10.16
CA ALA A 49 10.91 1.77 -10.11
C ALA A 49 11.60 1.69 -11.50
N GLY A 50 10.91 2.16 -12.55
CA GLY A 50 11.38 2.16 -13.93
C GLY A 50 11.07 0.89 -14.75
N THR A 51 10.48 -0.14 -14.16
CA THR A 51 10.10 -1.36 -14.89
C THR A 51 8.71 -1.25 -15.56
N THR A 52 8.49 -2.04 -16.60
CA THR A 52 7.19 -2.23 -17.25
C THR A 52 6.61 -3.64 -17.04
N THR A 53 7.33 -4.49 -16.35
CA THR A 53 6.97 -5.87 -16.02
C THR A 53 5.84 -5.98 -15.00
N ALA A 54 5.35 -7.18 -14.74
CA ALA A 54 4.28 -7.41 -13.76
C ALA A 54 4.68 -6.95 -12.34
N PHE A 55 5.94 -7.12 -11.98
CA PHE A 55 6.53 -6.73 -10.69
C PHE A 55 7.81 -5.91 -10.94
N SER A 56 8.27 -5.17 -9.95
CA SER A 56 9.56 -4.47 -10.01
C SER A 56 10.76 -5.44 -10.10
N PHE A 57 10.54 -6.70 -9.80
CA PHE A 57 11.52 -7.79 -9.90
C PHE A 57 11.48 -8.54 -11.24
N GLY A 58 10.62 -8.14 -12.17
CA GLY A 58 10.43 -8.78 -13.47
C GLY A 58 9.02 -9.33 -13.68
N ASP A 59 8.87 -10.33 -14.55
CA ASP A 59 7.56 -10.93 -14.88
C ASP A 59 7.05 -11.92 -13.83
N ARG A 60 7.88 -12.28 -12.88
CA ARG A 60 7.58 -13.21 -11.79
C ARG A 60 8.05 -12.65 -10.45
N ILE A 61 7.46 -13.18 -9.38
CA ILE A 61 7.85 -12.88 -8.01
C ILE A 61 7.89 -14.17 -7.20
N THR A 62 8.72 -14.21 -6.17
CA THR A 62 8.87 -15.35 -5.26
C THR A 62 8.71 -14.90 -3.80
N PRO A 63 8.40 -15.82 -2.86
CA PRO A 63 8.34 -15.49 -1.42
C PRO A 63 9.66 -14.99 -0.82
N LYS A 64 10.78 -15.11 -1.54
CA LYS A 64 12.06 -14.51 -1.16
C LYS A 64 12.16 -13.00 -1.52
N GLN A 65 11.25 -12.51 -2.34
CA GLN A 65 11.22 -11.14 -2.84
C GLN A 65 10.05 -10.34 -2.27
N ALA A 66 8.95 -11.02 -1.91
CA ALA A 66 7.76 -10.39 -1.37
C ALA A 66 7.02 -11.33 -0.42
N ASN A 67 6.26 -10.76 0.52
CA ASN A 67 5.43 -11.50 1.45
C ASN A 67 3.99 -11.57 0.90
N TYR A 68 3.64 -12.72 0.32
CA TYR A 68 2.34 -13.03 -0.25
C TYR A 68 2.01 -14.50 0.00
N ASP A 69 0.80 -14.95 -0.30
CA ASP A 69 0.44 -16.37 -0.24
C ASP A 69 1.15 -17.15 -1.34
N GLY A 70 2.25 -17.80 -0.96
CA GLY A 70 3.12 -18.54 -1.87
C GLY A 70 2.50 -19.78 -2.50
N ASP A 71 1.35 -20.25 -2.00
CA ASP A 71 0.60 -21.36 -2.60
C ASP A 71 -0.05 -20.94 -3.94
N PHE A 72 -0.17 -19.61 -4.19
CA PHE A 72 -0.74 -19.05 -5.41
C PHE A 72 0.27 -18.20 -6.18
N PRO A 73 1.24 -18.83 -6.86
CA PRO A 73 2.25 -18.13 -7.65
C PRO A 73 1.63 -17.44 -8.88
N TYR A 74 2.38 -16.48 -9.47
CA TYR A 74 1.98 -15.82 -10.71
C TYR A 74 2.47 -16.56 -11.93
N ALA A 75 1.59 -16.70 -12.95
CA ALA A 75 1.85 -17.38 -14.22
C ALA A 75 2.37 -18.81 -14.01
N ASP A 76 3.51 -19.15 -14.60
CA ASP A 76 4.20 -20.44 -14.47
C ASP A 76 5.22 -20.47 -13.32
N GLY A 77 5.04 -19.59 -12.32
CA GLY A 77 5.84 -19.59 -11.09
C GLY A 77 5.68 -20.88 -10.30
N LYS A 78 6.61 -21.13 -9.40
CA LYS A 78 6.53 -22.29 -8.49
C LYS A 78 5.88 -21.85 -7.19
N GLU A 79 5.09 -22.75 -6.60
CA GLU A 79 4.63 -22.64 -5.22
C GLU A 79 5.81 -22.41 -4.26
N GLY A 80 5.53 -21.73 -3.17
CA GLY A 80 6.53 -21.36 -2.18
C GLY A 80 5.92 -21.12 -0.82
N GLU A 81 6.65 -20.49 0.07
CA GLU A 81 6.26 -20.26 1.43
C GLU A 81 5.03 -19.33 1.55
N TYR A 82 4.02 -19.77 2.29
CA TYR A 82 2.94 -18.94 2.82
C TYR A 82 3.20 -18.70 4.31
N ARG A 83 3.46 -17.46 4.71
CA ARG A 83 3.83 -17.12 6.09
C ARG A 83 2.62 -16.92 6.99
N GLY A 84 1.49 -16.50 6.42
CA GLY A 84 0.25 -16.31 7.17
C GLY A 84 0.20 -15.07 8.07
N HIS A 85 1.18 -14.17 7.98
CA HIS A 85 1.27 -12.94 8.80
C HIS A 85 2.13 -11.88 8.12
N THR A 86 2.10 -10.65 8.64
CA THR A 86 2.99 -9.57 8.21
C THR A 86 4.44 -9.86 8.61
N LEU A 87 5.39 -9.32 7.86
CA LEU A 87 6.82 -9.29 8.20
C LEU A 87 7.23 -7.89 8.65
N PRO A 88 8.28 -7.78 9.48
CA PRO A 88 8.91 -6.51 9.77
C PRO A 88 9.32 -5.77 8.49
N VAL A 89 9.18 -4.45 8.50
CA VAL A 89 9.57 -3.62 7.34
C VAL A 89 11.05 -3.78 7.03
N LYS A 90 11.40 -3.77 5.74
CA LYS A 90 12.76 -3.99 5.21
C LYS A 90 13.31 -5.41 5.41
N SER A 91 12.45 -6.39 5.68
CA SER A 91 12.85 -7.82 5.79
C SER A 91 13.18 -8.45 4.45
N LEU A 92 12.63 -7.94 3.36
CA LEU A 92 12.77 -8.47 2.02
C LEU A 92 13.46 -7.45 1.10
N PRO A 93 13.94 -7.87 -0.10
CA PRO A 93 14.66 -6.97 -0.99
C PRO A 93 13.84 -5.75 -1.42
N ALA A 94 14.49 -4.59 -1.47
CA ALA A 94 13.92 -3.38 -2.03
C ALA A 94 13.85 -3.44 -3.57
N ASN A 95 12.98 -2.62 -4.18
CA ASN A 95 13.03 -2.36 -5.60
C ASN A 95 14.26 -1.52 -5.99
N ALA A 96 14.44 -1.25 -7.29
CA ALA A 96 15.61 -0.51 -7.79
C ALA A 96 15.74 0.93 -7.25
N TRP A 97 14.67 1.49 -6.69
CA TRP A 97 14.68 2.82 -6.06
C TRP A 97 14.81 2.78 -4.53
N GLY A 98 15.09 1.61 -3.96
CA GLY A 98 15.27 1.43 -2.52
C GLY A 98 13.98 1.39 -1.72
N LEU A 99 12.82 1.17 -2.36
CA LEU A 99 11.54 1.04 -1.69
C LEU A 99 11.25 -0.42 -1.38
N TYR A 100 10.91 -0.67 -0.12
CA TYR A 100 10.65 -1.99 0.41
C TYR A 100 9.15 -2.32 0.40
N GLU A 101 8.83 -3.61 0.34
CA GLU A 101 7.48 -4.19 0.47
C GLU A 101 6.43 -3.52 -0.44
N MET A 102 6.83 -3.09 -1.65
CA MET A 102 5.89 -2.58 -2.66
C MET A 102 5.01 -3.68 -3.28
N HIS A 103 5.31 -4.94 -2.98
CA HIS A 103 4.58 -6.12 -3.41
C HIS A 103 4.30 -6.99 -2.17
N GLY A 104 3.03 -7.15 -1.80
CA GLY A 104 2.63 -7.94 -0.64
C GLY A 104 2.87 -7.23 0.71
N ASN A 105 2.99 -8.00 1.74
CA ASN A 105 3.01 -7.64 3.15
C ASN A 105 1.67 -7.06 3.62
N VAL A 106 1.38 -5.78 3.35
CA VAL A 106 0.05 -5.18 3.54
C VAL A 106 -0.36 -4.42 2.28
N GLY A 107 -1.65 -4.48 1.93
CA GLY A 107 -2.23 -3.57 0.95
C GLY A 107 -2.16 -2.13 1.46
N GLU A 108 -1.91 -1.18 0.58
CA GLU A 108 -1.64 0.20 1.00
C GLU A 108 -2.68 1.16 0.47
N TRP A 109 -3.32 1.88 1.38
CA TRP A 109 -4.25 2.94 1.05
C TRP A 109 -3.57 4.05 0.25
N CYS A 110 -4.29 4.53 -0.79
CA CYS A 110 -3.91 5.70 -1.60
C CYS A 110 -4.86 6.86 -1.36
N THR A 111 -4.46 8.07 -1.78
CA THR A 111 -5.40 9.20 -1.83
C THR A 111 -6.50 8.88 -2.82
N ASN A 112 -7.69 9.41 -2.54
CA ASN A 112 -8.83 9.21 -3.40
C ASN A 112 -8.77 10.11 -4.63
N ASP A 113 -8.69 9.49 -5.81
CA ASP A 113 -9.36 10.00 -6.99
C ASP A 113 -10.71 9.27 -7.04
N LEU A 114 -11.75 9.90 -6.50
CA LEU A 114 -13.09 9.34 -6.40
C LEU A 114 -13.64 9.01 -7.79
N HIS A 115 -13.37 7.83 -8.28
CA HIS A 115 -14.17 7.26 -9.36
C HIS A 115 -15.45 6.69 -8.75
N THR A 116 -16.44 7.54 -8.63
CA THR A 116 -17.79 7.14 -8.25
C THR A 116 -18.46 6.42 -9.42
N TYR A 117 -18.42 5.08 -9.43
CA TYR A 117 -19.29 4.31 -10.33
C TYR A 117 -20.75 4.26 -9.80
N ASP A 118 -20.92 4.53 -8.54
CA ASP A 118 -22.19 4.72 -7.85
C ASP A 118 -22.01 5.76 -6.75
N THR A 119 -23.06 6.11 -6.04
CA THR A 119 -23.04 7.12 -4.95
C THR A 119 -22.25 6.67 -3.71
N THR A 120 -21.53 5.54 -3.77
CA THR A 120 -20.79 4.99 -2.63
C THR A 120 -19.34 5.40 -2.69
N PRO A 121 -18.79 6.14 -1.69
CA PRO A 121 -17.38 6.49 -1.65
C PRO A 121 -16.50 5.25 -1.65
N ARG A 122 -15.49 5.22 -2.51
CA ARG A 122 -14.50 4.17 -2.58
C ARG A 122 -13.10 4.74 -2.57
N CYS A 123 -12.18 4.04 -1.90
CA CYS A 123 -10.77 4.40 -1.81
C CYS A 123 -9.92 3.30 -2.42
N ALA A 124 -8.89 3.70 -3.14
CA ALA A 124 -7.98 2.75 -3.73
C ALA A 124 -6.99 2.20 -2.69
N ALA A 125 -6.69 0.89 -2.80
CA ALA A 125 -5.56 0.26 -2.14
C ALA A 125 -4.72 -0.51 -3.17
N ARG A 126 -3.42 -0.59 -2.93
CA ARG A 126 -2.43 -1.10 -3.88
C ARG A 126 -1.48 -2.08 -3.19
N GLY A 127 -0.76 -2.89 -3.98
CA GLY A 127 0.35 -3.73 -3.54
C GLY A 127 0.01 -5.19 -3.23
N GLY A 128 -1.24 -5.50 -2.90
CA GLY A 128 -1.58 -6.80 -2.33
C GLY A 128 -1.02 -6.98 -0.92
N SER A 129 -1.17 -8.15 -0.34
CA SER A 129 -0.83 -8.39 1.06
C SER A 129 -0.34 -9.81 1.30
N TRP A 130 0.02 -10.13 2.55
CA TRP A 130 0.48 -11.44 2.99
C TRP A 130 -0.51 -12.60 2.72
N ILE A 131 -1.82 -12.30 2.64
CA ILE A 131 -2.89 -13.28 2.40
C ILE A 131 -3.27 -13.41 0.91
N ASP A 132 -2.80 -12.50 0.07
CA ASP A 132 -3.14 -12.48 -1.35
C ASP A 132 -2.17 -13.33 -2.17
N GLY A 133 -2.67 -14.03 -3.20
CA GLY A 133 -1.78 -14.67 -4.18
C GLY A 133 -1.00 -13.64 -5.01
N ALA A 134 0.12 -14.06 -5.61
CA ALA A 134 1.04 -13.19 -6.34
C ALA A 134 0.37 -12.34 -7.45
N ARG A 135 -0.71 -12.82 -8.05
CA ARG A 135 -1.49 -12.07 -9.05
C ARG A 135 -1.98 -10.72 -8.52
N LEU A 136 -2.32 -10.65 -7.24
CA LEU A 136 -2.87 -9.45 -6.60
C LEU A 136 -1.76 -8.51 -6.11
N ALA A 137 -0.52 -9.01 -5.99
CA ALA A 137 0.66 -8.20 -5.66
C ALA A 137 1.34 -7.54 -6.87
N ARG A 138 0.78 -7.62 -8.09
CA ARG A 138 1.34 -6.95 -9.27
C ARG A 138 1.30 -5.42 -9.14
N SER A 139 2.28 -4.75 -9.76
CA SER A 139 2.37 -3.27 -9.77
C SER A 139 1.06 -2.59 -10.23
N ALA A 140 0.37 -3.16 -11.23
CA ALA A 140 -0.86 -2.60 -11.78
C ALA A 140 -2.14 -3.05 -11.04
N CYS A 141 -2.04 -3.94 -10.05
CA CYS A 141 -3.22 -4.41 -9.34
C CYS A 141 -3.74 -3.32 -8.40
N ARG A 142 -5.07 -3.18 -8.34
CA ARG A 142 -5.74 -2.22 -7.48
C ARG A 142 -6.97 -2.83 -6.85
N TYR A 143 -7.34 -2.31 -5.69
CA TYR A 143 -8.58 -2.60 -4.99
C TYR A 143 -9.36 -1.32 -4.80
N ASP A 144 -10.69 -1.41 -4.87
CA ASP A 144 -11.61 -0.34 -4.51
C ASP A 144 -12.37 -0.76 -3.25
N LEU A 145 -12.09 -0.10 -2.14
CA LEU A 145 -12.61 -0.44 -0.83
C LEU A 145 -13.39 0.73 -0.22
N GLY A 146 -14.36 0.42 0.63
CA GLY A 146 -15.04 1.45 1.41
C GLY A 146 -14.08 2.12 2.39
N PRO A 147 -14.17 3.47 2.62
CA PRO A 147 -13.21 4.22 3.42
C PRO A 147 -13.17 3.84 4.91
N SER A 148 -14.18 3.13 5.39
CA SER A 148 -14.26 2.64 6.79
C SER A 148 -13.76 1.21 6.98
N ILE A 149 -13.35 0.53 5.90
CA ILE A 149 -12.86 -0.86 6.00
C ILE A 149 -11.55 -0.88 6.78
N ARG A 150 -11.45 -1.85 7.69
CA ARG A 150 -10.23 -2.21 8.43
C ARG A 150 -9.96 -3.69 8.23
N ASN A 151 -8.71 -4.04 7.98
CA ASN A 151 -8.28 -5.42 7.81
C ASN A 151 -6.81 -5.55 8.25
N ASP A 152 -6.44 -6.69 8.80
CA ASP A 152 -5.08 -7.04 9.23
C ASP A 152 -4.09 -7.21 8.07
N SER A 153 -4.59 -7.17 6.86
CA SER A 153 -3.81 -7.16 5.61
C SER A 153 -3.77 -5.79 4.92
N LEU A 154 -4.26 -4.72 5.57
CA LEU A 154 -4.45 -3.40 4.97
C LEU A 154 -3.85 -2.30 5.86
N GLY A 155 -2.87 -1.59 5.33
CA GLY A 155 -2.14 -0.52 5.98
C GLY A 155 -1.91 0.67 5.05
N PHE A 156 -0.81 1.40 5.21
CA PHE A 156 -0.48 2.55 4.37
C PHE A 156 1.00 2.88 4.42
N ARG A 157 1.44 3.68 3.44
CA ARG A 157 2.71 4.40 3.49
C ARG A 157 2.50 5.89 3.30
N LEU A 158 3.42 6.69 3.83
CA LEU A 158 3.40 8.14 3.66
C LEU A 158 4.19 8.57 2.43
N CYS A 159 3.71 9.65 1.81
CA CYS A 159 4.42 10.44 0.84
C CYS A 159 4.69 11.82 1.47
N LEU A 160 5.89 12.36 1.26
CA LEU A 160 6.23 13.72 1.67
C LEU A 160 6.14 14.63 0.44
N ASN A 161 5.38 15.70 0.55
CA ASN A 161 5.31 16.74 -0.48
C ASN A 161 6.22 17.90 -0.10
N ASP A 162 7.25 18.15 -0.91
CA ASP A 162 8.10 19.33 -0.78
C ASP A 162 7.44 20.62 -1.32
N SER A 163 6.21 20.55 -1.79
CA SER A 163 5.45 21.69 -2.34
C SER A 163 4.02 21.72 -1.82
N PRO A 164 3.53 22.90 -1.39
CA PRO A 164 2.19 23.06 -0.82
C PRO A 164 1.02 22.94 -1.81
N VAL A 165 1.24 22.43 -3.04
CA VAL A 165 0.27 22.61 -4.15
C VAL A 165 -0.52 21.35 -4.51
N LEU A 166 -0.28 20.17 -3.97
CA LEU A 166 -0.91 18.93 -4.48
C LEU A 166 -1.68 18.08 -3.47
N CYS A 167 -1.87 18.54 -2.23
CA CYS A 167 -2.96 18.00 -1.43
C CYS A 167 -4.24 18.78 -1.77
N VAL A 168 -4.88 18.45 -2.89
CA VAL A 168 -6.21 19.00 -3.19
C VAL A 168 -7.18 18.37 -2.19
N ALA A 169 -7.55 19.14 -1.17
CA ALA A 169 -8.69 18.79 -0.34
C ALA A 169 -9.92 18.70 -1.25
N HIS A 170 -10.59 17.55 -1.24
CA HIS A 170 -11.83 17.40 -2.00
C HIS A 170 -12.88 18.33 -1.38
N PRO A 171 -13.57 19.17 -2.18
CA PRO A 171 -14.49 20.21 -1.67
C PRO A 171 -15.71 19.67 -0.90
N ASP A 172 -15.97 18.37 -0.92
CA ASP A 172 -17.16 17.76 -0.34
C ASP A 172 -16.96 17.13 1.06
N PHE A 173 -15.75 17.26 1.66
CA PHE A 173 -15.54 16.87 3.05
C PHE A 173 -15.13 18.11 3.85
N PRO A 174 -16.06 18.70 4.66
CA PRO A 174 -15.69 19.78 5.58
C PRO A 174 -14.70 19.25 6.61
N VAL A 175 -13.65 20.02 6.84
CA VAL A 175 -12.63 19.84 7.86
C VAL A 175 -13.24 19.99 9.25
#